data_0bd27cc7a137236ddf1d4c13848f3e73
#
_entry.id   0bd27cc7a137236ddf1d4c13848f3e73
#
_cell.length_a   1.000
_cell.length_b   1.000
_cell.length_c   1.000
_cell.angle_alpha   90.00
_cell.angle_beta   90.00
_cell.angle_gamma   90.00
#
_symmetry.space_group_name_H-M   'P 1'
#
loop_
_entity.id
_entity.type
_entity.pdbx_description
1 polymer ?
#
loop_
_entity_poly.entity_id
_entity_poly.type
_entity_poly.pdbx_seq_one_letter_code
_entity_poly.pdbx_strand_id
1 'polypeptide(L)'
;MGLTNNSLDVSSGVLRRGDTVTVKRVPESLLRGLPLSDQRAINNCLDRSFEISGFNDQGEAEIEFADGENEFHTIWIETSCLKKK
;
A
#
# COMPACT_ATOMS: atom_id res chain seq x y z
N MET A 1 -25.61 -0.70 16.50
CA MET A 1 -25.27 -0.67 16.09
C MET A 1 -24.88 -0.45 15.79
N GLY A 2 -24.74 -0.41 15.76
CA GLY A 2 -24.11 -0.49 15.25
C GLY A 2 -23.59 -0.17 15.02
N LEU A 3 -23.37 -0.24 15.12
CA LEU A 3 -22.79 -0.12 14.67
C LEU A 3 -22.29 0.29 14.27
N THR A 4 -22.22 0.32 14.35
CA THR A 4 -21.66 0.50 13.73
C THR A 4 -21.14 0.93 13.17
N ASN A 5 -21.05 0.93 13.31
CA ASN A 5 -20.49 1.10 12.53
C ASN A 5 -20.04 1.47 12.02
N ASN A 6 -19.88 1.46 12.13
CA ASN A 6 -19.34 1.55 11.37
C ASN A 6 -18.89 1.80 10.78
N SER A 7 -18.81 1.74 10.93
CA SER A 7 -18.33 1.63 10.16
C SER A 7 -17.85 1.96 9.49
N LEU A 8 -17.76 1.94 9.70
CA LEU A 8 -17.26 1.96 8.91
C LEU A 8 -16.67 2.19 8.32
N ASP A 9 -16.60 2.15 8.54
CA ASP A 9 -15.99 2.15 7.85
C ASP A 9 -15.66 1.92 7.60
N VAL A 10 -15.55 1.70 8.07
CA VAL A 10 -15.24 1.29 7.86
C VAL A 10 -15.12 0.44 7.31
N SER A 11 -15.42 0.02 8.00
CA SER A 11 -15.36 -1.26 7.33
C SER A 11 -14.59 -1.24 6.05
N SER A 12 -14.81 -0.30 5.29
CA SER A 12 -14.07 -0.11 4.07
C SER A 12 -12.59 0.09 4.35
N GLY A 13 -12.26 0.37 5.61
CA GLY A 13 -10.89 0.56 6.01
C GLY A 13 -10.17 -0.71 6.43
N VAL A 14 -10.88 -1.84 6.49
CA VAL A 14 -10.25 -3.07 6.97
C VAL A 14 -9.70 -3.84 5.78
N LEU A 15 -8.38 -3.79 5.65
CA LEU A 15 -7.68 -4.52 4.61
C LEU A 15 -7.04 -5.76 5.22
N ARG A 16 -6.92 -6.80 4.43
CA ARG A 16 -6.38 -8.07 4.88
C ARG A 16 -5.32 -8.56 3.94
N ARG A 17 -4.45 -9.42 4.45
CA ARG A 17 -3.50 -10.14 3.64
C ARG A 17 -4.26 -10.85 2.50
N GLY A 18 -3.74 -10.71 1.29
CA GLY A 18 -4.37 -11.29 0.11
C GLY A 18 -5.34 -10.38 -0.60
N ASP A 19 -5.75 -9.28 0.03
CA ASP A 19 -6.63 -8.32 -0.63
C ASP A 19 -5.88 -7.62 -1.76
N THR A 20 -6.61 -7.34 -2.85
CA THR A 20 -6.07 -6.53 -3.94
C THR A 20 -6.43 -5.07 -3.69
N VAL A 21 -5.44 -4.21 -3.73
CA VAL A 21 -5.62 -2.79 -3.46
C VAL A 21 -4.98 -1.97 -4.57
N THR A 22 -5.50 -0.75 -4.74
CA THR A 22 -4.91 0.24 -5.65
C THR A 22 -4.19 1.28 -4.81
N VAL A 23 -2.98 1.63 -5.22
CA VAL A 23 -2.20 2.66 -4.53
C VAL A 23 -2.72 4.02 -4.98
N LYS A 24 -3.33 4.76 -4.07
CA LYS A 24 -3.93 6.05 -4.40
C LYS A 24 -3.02 7.22 -4.03
N ARG A 25 -2.05 6.99 -3.17
CA ARG A 25 -1.11 8.04 -2.77
C ARG A 25 0.20 7.39 -2.36
N VAL A 26 1.31 8.04 -2.72
CA VAL A 26 2.65 7.61 -2.28
C VAL A 26 3.14 8.65 -1.28
N PRO A 27 3.21 8.32 0.01
CA PRO A 27 3.66 9.30 1.01
C PRO A 27 5.14 9.64 0.81
N GLU A 28 5.48 10.88 1.04
CA GLU A 28 6.86 11.34 0.91
C GLU A 28 7.80 10.56 1.82
N SER A 29 7.29 10.14 2.98
CA SER A 29 8.10 9.37 3.93
C SER A 29 8.64 8.07 3.34
N LEU A 30 7.94 7.49 2.36
CA LEU A 30 8.43 6.28 1.70
C LEU A 30 9.61 6.56 0.79
N LEU A 31 9.73 7.78 0.31
CA LEU A 31 10.75 8.15 -0.68
C LEU A 31 11.99 8.73 -0.04
N ARG A 32 11.87 9.20 1.19
CA ARG A 32 12.94 9.94 1.85
C ARG A 32 14.18 9.07 2.03
N GLY A 33 15.32 9.59 1.58
CA GLY A 33 16.60 8.90 1.75
C GLY A 33 16.88 7.81 0.73
N LEU A 34 15.96 7.57 -0.19
CA LEU A 34 16.16 6.53 -1.21
C LEU A 34 16.84 7.10 -2.45
N PRO A 35 17.60 6.26 -3.17
CA PRO A 35 18.11 6.65 -4.48
C PRO A 35 16.99 7.02 -5.43
N LEU A 36 17.28 7.87 -6.39
CA LEU A 36 16.27 8.37 -7.32
C LEU A 36 15.60 7.25 -8.11
N SER A 37 16.36 6.21 -8.47
CA SER A 37 15.80 5.07 -9.20
C SER A 37 14.74 4.35 -8.37
N ASP A 38 14.97 4.20 -7.06
CA ASP A 38 14.00 3.57 -6.18
C ASP A 38 12.78 4.45 -6.01
N GLN A 39 12.97 5.76 -5.90
CA GLN A 39 11.85 6.69 -5.81
C GLN A 39 10.96 6.61 -7.04
N ARG A 40 11.57 6.49 -8.22
CA ARG A 40 10.81 6.36 -9.47
C ARG A 40 10.01 5.06 -9.49
N ALA A 41 10.64 3.97 -9.06
CA ALA A 41 9.97 2.67 -9.05
C ALA A 41 8.74 2.72 -8.13
N ILE A 42 8.88 3.35 -6.96
CA ILE A 42 7.76 3.46 -6.02
C ILE A 42 6.67 4.38 -6.58
N ASN A 43 7.05 5.51 -7.15
CA ASN A 43 6.08 6.43 -7.73
C ASN A 43 5.31 5.81 -8.91
N ASN A 44 5.93 4.88 -9.61
CA ASN A 44 5.25 4.18 -10.70
C ASN A 44 4.17 3.24 -10.21
N CYS A 45 4.10 2.97 -8.92
CA CYS A 45 3.03 2.16 -8.34
C CYS A 45 1.72 2.92 -8.23
N LEU A 46 1.76 4.25 -8.35
CA LEU A 46 0.56 5.06 -8.19
C LEU A 46 -0.50 4.63 -9.21
N ASP A 47 -1.73 4.47 -8.72
CA ASP A 47 -2.89 4.03 -9.50
C ASP A 47 -2.80 2.61 -10.03
N ARG A 48 -1.80 1.85 -9.59
CA ARG A 48 -1.68 0.43 -9.94
C ARG A 48 -2.19 -0.42 -8.78
N SER A 49 -2.52 -1.66 -9.10
CA SER A 49 -3.10 -2.58 -8.12
C SER A 49 -2.11 -3.66 -7.74
N PHE A 50 -2.11 -4.02 -6.46
CA PHE A 50 -1.22 -5.04 -5.92
C PHE A 50 -1.94 -5.85 -4.87
N GLU A 51 -1.47 -7.06 -4.64
CA GLU A 51 -1.97 -7.88 -3.55
C GLU A 51 -1.16 -7.58 -2.29
N ILE A 52 -1.86 -7.47 -1.16
CA ILE A 52 -1.20 -7.25 0.13
C ILE A 52 -0.55 -8.56 0.57
N SER A 53 0.76 -8.54 0.83
CA SER A 53 1.52 -9.69 1.28
C SER A 53 1.46 -9.90 2.79
N GLY A 54 1.22 -8.83 3.54
CA GLY A 54 1.19 -8.90 4.99
C GLY A 54 1.08 -7.51 5.58
N PHE A 55 1.32 -7.43 6.89
CA PHE A 55 1.30 -6.15 7.63
C PHE A 55 2.44 -6.16 8.62
N ASN A 56 2.95 -4.97 8.93
CA ASN A 56 3.95 -4.83 9.98
C ASN A 56 3.27 -4.47 11.32
N ASP A 57 4.08 -4.28 12.36
CA ASP A 57 3.56 -3.98 13.69
C ASP A 57 2.83 -2.65 13.77
N GLN A 58 3.05 -1.79 12.80
CA GLN A 58 2.41 -0.47 12.76
C GLN A 58 1.15 -0.47 11.91
N GLY A 59 0.74 -1.62 11.43
CA GLY A 59 -0.44 -1.74 10.62
C GLY A 59 -0.27 -1.31 9.17
N GLU A 60 0.97 -1.10 8.74
CA GLU A 60 1.24 -0.76 7.35
C GLU A 60 1.22 -2.02 6.49
N ALA A 61 0.69 -1.89 5.28
CA ALA A 61 0.57 -3.02 4.37
C ALA A 61 1.88 -3.24 3.63
N GLU A 62 2.25 -4.50 3.49
CA GLU A 62 3.42 -4.91 2.72
C GLU A 62 3.02 -5.17 1.28
N ILE A 63 3.70 -4.50 0.37
CA ILE A 63 3.46 -4.66 -1.07
C ILE A 63 4.79 -4.95 -1.74
N GLU A 64 4.82 -6.03 -2.53
CA GLU A 64 5.98 -6.39 -3.32
C GLU A 64 5.68 -6.11 -4.78
N PHE A 65 6.65 -5.56 -5.49
CA PHE A 65 6.49 -5.32 -6.91
C PHE A 65 7.84 -5.40 -7.62
N ALA A 66 7.79 -5.66 -8.92
CA ALA A 66 8.99 -5.68 -9.74
C ALA A 66 9.05 -4.38 -10.55
N ASP A 67 10.24 -3.82 -10.66
CA ASP A 67 10.44 -2.63 -11.49
C ASP A 67 10.69 -3.04 -12.95
N GLY A 68 10.98 -2.05 -13.79
CA GLY A 68 11.20 -2.30 -15.21
C GLY A 68 12.45 -3.11 -15.53
N GLU A 69 13.29 -3.33 -14.53
CA GLU A 69 14.52 -4.11 -14.69
C GLU A 69 14.44 -5.45 -13.98
N ASN A 70 13.22 -5.87 -13.61
CA ASN A 70 12.94 -7.13 -12.93
C ASN A 70 13.56 -7.22 -11.54
N GLU A 71 13.87 -6.09 -10.94
CA GLU A 71 14.28 -6.07 -9.53
C GLU A 71 13.06 -5.95 -8.65
N PHE A 72 13.03 -6.74 -7.58
CA PHE A 72 11.91 -6.72 -6.66
C PHE A 72 12.13 -5.71 -5.56
N HIS A 73 11.05 -5.02 -5.24
CA HIS A 73 11.03 -4.05 -4.14
C HIS A 73 9.91 -4.42 -3.19
N THR A 74 10.15 -4.17 -1.91
CA THR A 74 9.10 -4.33 -0.88
C THR A 74 8.92 -2.98 -0.23
N ILE A 75 7.67 -2.54 -0.14
CA ILE A 75 7.36 -1.30 0.58
C ILE A 75 6.32 -1.58 1.64
N TRP A 76 6.37 -0.78 2.70
CA TRP A 76 5.40 -0.78 3.78
C TRP A 76 4.64 0.54 3.68
N ILE A 77 3.35 0.48 3.40
CA ILE A 77 2.58 1.68 3.10
C ILE A 77 1.34 1.74 3.98
N GLU A 78 1.02 2.95 4.44
CA GLU A 78 -0.16 3.15 5.26
C GLU A 78 -1.41 2.76 4.50
N THR A 79 -2.33 2.10 5.20
CA THR A 79 -3.57 1.63 4.56
C THR A 79 -4.42 2.78 4.06
N SER A 80 -4.28 3.97 4.66
CA SER A 80 -5.02 5.16 4.20
C SER A 80 -4.62 5.58 2.78
N CYS A 81 -3.47 5.10 2.29
CA CYS A 81 -3.00 5.39 0.93
C CYS A 81 -3.52 4.37 -0.08
N LEU A 82 -4.26 3.37 0.37
CA LEU A 82 -4.70 2.26 -0.45
C LEU A 82 -6.22 2.23 -0.53
N LYS A 83 -6.71 1.76 -1.66
CA LYS A 83 -8.15 1.56 -1.84
C LYS A 83 -8.37 0.11 -2.25
N LYS A 84 -9.23 -0.58 -1.52
CA LYS A 84 -9.56 -1.96 -1.83
C LYS A 84 -10.26 -2.02 -3.19
N LYS A 85 -9.83 -2.93 -3.99
CA LYS A 85 -10.36 -3.07 -5.33
C LYS A 85 -11.62 -3.90 -5.35
#